data_b81566c4b7d8d5ea4d9125f610b53d37
#
_entry.id   b81566c4b7d8d5ea4d9125f610b53d37
#
_cell.length_a   1.000
_cell.length_b   1.000
_cell.length_c   1.000
_cell.angle_alpha   90.00
_cell.angle_beta   90.00
_cell.angle_gamma   90.00
#
_symmetry.space_group_name_H-M   'P 1'
#
loop_
_entity.id
_entity.type
_entity.pdbx_description
1 polymer ?
#
loop_
_entity_poly.entity_id
_entity_poly.type
_entity_poly.pdbx_seq_one_letter_code
_entity_poly.pdbx_strand_id
1 'polypeptide(L)'
;MAIYKVFKTSFGWCGLIKGKKGLKRIFLPEKSRKAVLAKIKAFRPLSALSTDGFENEIKGICAYFRGENKKFSFFLDFSGSTNFQRMVWSETAKIPYSESRSYKYIAQKIGNRNSSRAVGTALGKNLFPLDRKSVV
;
A
#
# COMPACT_ATOMS: atom_id res chain seq x y z
N MET A 1 -2.83 19.31 3.91
CA MET A 1 -1.42 18.98 4.19
C MET A 1 -1.31 17.53 4.68
N ALA A 2 -0.34 16.81 4.20
CA ALA A 2 -0.12 15.44 4.63
C ALA A 2 0.91 15.40 5.76
N ILE A 3 0.80 14.39 6.61
CA ILE A 3 1.78 14.13 7.66
C ILE A 3 2.36 12.74 7.46
N TYR A 4 3.56 12.50 7.95
CA TYR A 4 4.19 11.20 7.85
C TYR A 4 4.79 10.77 9.17
N LYS A 5 4.96 9.46 9.31
CA LYS A 5 5.62 8.86 10.47
C LYS A 5 6.43 7.65 10.04
N VAL A 6 7.58 7.48 10.69
CA VAL A 6 8.42 6.29 10.55
C VAL A 6 8.38 5.54 11.87
N PHE A 7 8.22 4.23 11.82
CA PHE A 7 8.16 3.40 13.02
C PHE A 7 8.81 2.05 12.76
N LYS A 8 9.25 1.40 13.84
CA LYS A 8 9.92 0.13 13.76
C LYS A 8 8.94 -1.01 14.01
N THR A 9 9.06 -2.07 13.20
CA THR A 9 8.32 -3.32 13.37
C THR A 9 9.33 -4.46 13.58
N SER A 10 8.83 -5.66 13.84
CA SER A 10 9.68 -6.84 13.95
C SER A 10 10.41 -7.16 12.63
N PHE A 11 9.94 -6.65 11.51
CA PHE A 11 10.54 -6.87 10.19
C PHE A 11 11.37 -5.69 9.68
N GLY A 12 11.45 -4.61 10.44
CA GLY A 12 12.22 -3.45 10.06
C GLY A 12 11.45 -2.15 10.20
N TRP A 13 11.98 -1.10 9.58
CA TRP A 13 11.41 0.25 9.67
C TRP A 13 10.39 0.47 8.57
N CYS A 14 9.20 0.90 8.96
CA CYS A 14 8.11 1.23 8.05
C CYS A 14 7.82 2.72 8.07
N GLY A 15 7.10 3.17 7.04
CA GLY A 15 6.66 4.55 6.95
C GLY A 15 5.22 4.66 6.52
N LEU A 16 4.57 5.72 6.96
CA LEU A 16 3.20 6.04 6.59
C LEU A 16 3.09 7.49 6.19
N ILE A 17 2.27 7.75 5.19
CA ILE A 17 1.87 9.12 4.82
C ILE A 17 0.36 9.18 4.93
N LYS A 18 -0.16 10.19 5.63
CA LYS A 18 -1.58 10.35 5.89
C LYS A 18 -2.03 11.77 5.57
N GLY A 19 -3.17 11.89 4.93
CA GLY A 19 -3.82 13.16 4.65
C GLY A 19 -5.20 13.22 5.28
N LYS A 20 -6.01 14.19 4.85
CA LYS A 20 -7.35 14.40 5.39
C LYS A 20 -8.30 13.22 5.14
N LYS A 21 -8.12 12.51 4.04
CA LYS A 21 -9.01 11.42 3.62
C LYS A 21 -8.53 10.05 4.09
N GLY A 22 -7.40 9.97 4.80
CA GLY A 22 -6.86 8.73 5.28
C GLY A 22 -5.41 8.51 4.85
N LEU A 23 -4.95 7.27 4.94
CA LEU A 23 -3.60 6.90 4.54
C LEU A 23 -3.42 7.07 3.03
N LYS A 24 -2.35 7.76 2.66
CA LYS A 24 -1.98 7.96 1.25
C LYS A 24 -0.98 6.92 0.78
N ARG A 25 -0.13 6.42 1.66
CA ARG A 25 0.88 5.43 1.30
C ARG A 25 1.41 4.70 2.51
N ILE A 26 1.76 3.43 2.30
CA ILE A 26 2.46 2.59 3.26
C ILE A 26 3.79 2.18 2.62
N PHE A 27 4.90 2.38 3.35
CA PHE A 27 6.22 1.93 2.93
C PHE A 27 6.57 0.66 3.68
N LEU A 28 6.89 -0.39 2.92
CA LEU A 28 7.24 -1.71 3.47
C LEU A 28 8.53 -1.63 4.28
N PRO A 29 8.78 -2.62 5.17
CA PRO A 29 9.95 -2.58 6.05
C PRO A 29 11.27 -2.44 5.31
N GLU A 30 12.11 -1.55 5.82
CA GLU A 30 13.47 -1.30 5.37
C GLU A 30 14.43 -1.54 6.53
N LYS A 31 15.71 -1.70 6.21
CA LYS A 31 16.73 -1.98 7.21
C LYS A 31 16.99 -0.82 8.16
N SER A 32 16.75 0.40 7.72
CA SER A 32 17.04 1.59 8.53
C SER A 32 15.96 2.64 8.41
N ARG A 33 15.85 3.46 9.44
CA ARG A 33 14.98 4.63 9.46
C ARG A 33 15.33 5.57 8.30
N LYS A 34 16.63 5.75 8.04
CA LYS A 34 17.13 6.61 6.97
C LYS A 34 16.63 6.18 5.60
N ALA A 35 16.59 4.87 5.34
CA ALA A 35 16.12 4.33 4.06
C ALA A 35 14.64 4.65 3.82
N VAL A 36 13.81 4.51 4.86
CA VAL A 36 12.39 4.86 4.78
C VAL A 36 12.21 6.35 4.56
N LEU A 37 12.94 7.18 5.30
CA LEU A 37 12.86 8.64 5.16
C LEU A 37 13.22 9.09 3.75
N ALA A 38 14.21 8.46 3.11
CA ALA A 38 14.56 8.77 1.73
C ALA A 38 13.40 8.50 0.78
N LYS A 39 12.69 7.40 0.97
CA LYS A 39 11.50 7.06 0.15
C LYS A 39 10.36 8.03 0.41
N ILE A 40 10.14 8.43 1.65
CA ILE A 40 9.08 9.40 1.98
C ILE A 40 9.37 10.74 1.31
N LYS A 41 10.62 11.19 1.36
CA LYS A 41 11.00 12.46 0.75
C LYS A 41 10.82 12.49 -0.76
N ALA A 42 10.93 11.34 -1.40
CA ALA A 42 10.71 11.22 -2.84
C ALA A 42 9.23 11.23 -3.21
N PHE A 43 8.34 11.01 -2.25
CA PHE A 43 6.89 10.99 -2.47
C PHE A 43 6.33 12.40 -2.40
N ARG A 44 5.60 12.80 -3.42
CA ARG A 44 5.01 14.15 -3.52
C ARG A 44 3.51 14.09 -3.41
N PRO A 45 2.84 15.13 -2.84
CA PRO A 45 3.42 16.34 -2.25
C PRO A 45 4.11 16.07 -0.92
N LEU A 46 5.00 16.99 -0.54
CA LEU A 46 5.73 16.87 0.72
C LEU A 46 4.80 16.90 1.92
N SER A 47 5.22 16.18 2.95
CA SER A 47 4.48 16.07 4.19
C SER A 47 5.36 16.47 5.36
N ALA A 48 4.72 16.78 6.48
CA ALA A 48 5.41 17.13 7.71
C ALA A 48 5.49 15.92 8.64
N LEU A 49 6.61 15.79 9.36
CA LEU A 49 6.75 14.76 10.38
C LEU A 49 5.72 14.98 11.49
N SER A 50 5.08 13.90 11.92
CA SER A 50 4.18 13.94 13.06
C SER A 50 4.41 12.75 13.96
N THR A 51 4.26 12.96 15.27
CA THR A 51 4.32 11.89 16.26
C THR A 51 2.94 11.38 16.60
N ASP A 52 1.89 12.10 16.22
CA ASP A 52 0.50 11.81 16.58
C ASP A 52 -0.33 11.47 15.35
N GLY A 53 -1.51 10.88 15.59
CA GLY A 53 -2.49 10.67 14.55
C GLY A 53 -2.30 9.39 13.75
N PHE A 54 -1.43 8.47 14.21
CA PHE A 54 -1.15 7.22 13.51
C PHE A 54 -1.36 5.98 14.38
N GLU A 55 -1.92 6.11 15.55
CA GLU A 55 -2.01 5.01 16.53
C GLU A 55 -2.76 3.80 15.97
N ASN A 56 -3.92 4.03 15.36
CA ASN A 56 -4.72 2.94 14.79
C ASN A 56 -4.01 2.27 13.62
N GLU A 57 -3.41 3.08 12.77
CA GLU A 57 -2.70 2.58 11.59
C GLU A 57 -1.50 1.73 11.97
N ILE A 58 -0.70 2.22 12.91
CA ILE A 58 0.48 1.48 13.39
C ILE A 58 0.06 0.18 14.07
N LYS A 59 -0.97 0.24 14.92
CA LYS A 59 -1.48 -0.94 15.61
C LYS A 59 -1.93 -2.01 14.61
N GLY A 60 -2.68 -1.61 13.60
CA GLY A 60 -3.16 -2.53 12.56
C GLY A 60 -2.04 -3.15 11.75
N ILE A 61 -1.05 -2.35 11.37
CA ILE A 61 0.08 -2.83 10.58
C ILE A 61 0.96 -3.77 11.41
N CYS A 62 1.24 -3.43 12.66
CA CYS A 62 2.02 -4.30 13.54
C CYS A 62 1.30 -5.63 13.79
N ALA A 63 -0.02 -5.60 13.95
CA ALA A 63 -0.82 -6.82 14.09
C ALA A 63 -0.72 -7.69 12.84
N TYR A 64 -0.77 -7.07 11.65
CA TYR A 64 -0.60 -7.78 10.39
C TYR A 64 0.76 -8.51 10.34
N PHE A 65 1.84 -7.84 10.74
CA PHE A 65 3.16 -8.46 10.74
C PHE A 65 3.33 -9.56 11.79
N ARG A 66 2.49 -9.57 12.83
CA ARG A 66 2.47 -10.67 13.80
C ARG A 66 1.65 -11.87 13.34
N GLY A 67 1.13 -11.83 12.12
CA GLY A 67 0.30 -12.90 11.58
C GLY A 67 -1.14 -12.87 12.04
N GLU A 68 -1.57 -11.81 12.72
CA GLU A 68 -2.96 -11.64 13.11
C GLU A 68 -3.74 -11.19 11.86
N ASN A 69 -4.55 -12.09 11.34
CA ASN A 69 -5.29 -11.86 10.10
C ASN A 69 -6.55 -11.03 10.38
N LYS A 70 -6.38 -9.72 10.53
CA LYS A 70 -7.47 -8.80 10.80
C LYS A 70 -7.61 -7.78 9.69
N LYS A 71 -8.84 -7.34 9.46
CA LYS A 71 -9.09 -6.23 8.54
C LYS A 71 -8.58 -4.94 9.17
N PHE A 72 -8.02 -4.09 8.33
CA PHE A 72 -7.59 -2.77 8.78
C PHE A 72 -8.83 -1.89 9.04
N SER A 73 -8.79 -1.15 10.15
CA SER A 73 -9.90 -0.28 10.56
C SER A 73 -9.68 1.18 10.20
N PHE A 74 -8.74 1.48 9.34
CA PHE A 74 -8.42 2.84 8.94
C PHE A 74 -8.76 3.08 7.48
N PHE A 75 -8.98 4.35 7.12
CA PHE A 75 -9.32 4.73 5.77
C PHE A 75 -8.08 4.84 4.89
N LEU A 76 -8.24 4.47 3.62
CA LEU A 76 -7.21 4.59 2.59
C LEU A 76 -7.63 5.69 1.61
N ASP A 77 -6.68 6.54 1.25
CA ASP A 77 -6.90 7.62 0.30
C ASP A 77 -6.29 7.25 -1.05
N PHE A 78 -7.14 6.95 -2.01
CA PHE A 78 -6.74 6.61 -3.38
C PHE A 78 -6.75 7.80 -4.33
N SER A 79 -6.97 9.01 -3.83
CA SER A 79 -6.95 10.20 -4.68
C SER A 79 -5.56 10.35 -5.32
N GLY A 80 -5.55 10.78 -6.58
CA GLY A 80 -4.31 10.84 -7.35
C GLY A 80 -3.99 9.57 -8.13
N SER A 81 -4.67 8.44 -7.85
CA SER A 81 -4.53 7.23 -8.65
C SER A 81 -5.50 7.25 -9.82
N THR A 82 -5.16 6.53 -10.89
CA THR A 82 -6.04 6.45 -12.07
C THR A 82 -7.16 5.43 -11.83
N ASN A 83 -8.24 5.52 -12.62
CA ASN A 83 -9.30 4.52 -12.58
C ASN A 83 -8.75 3.12 -12.86
N PHE A 84 -7.85 3.02 -13.84
CA PHE A 84 -7.24 1.74 -14.19
C PHE A 84 -6.46 1.15 -13.01
N GLN A 85 -5.64 1.97 -12.33
CA GLN A 85 -4.90 1.52 -11.15
C GLN A 85 -5.84 1.00 -10.06
N ARG A 86 -6.90 1.75 -9.78
CA ARG A 86 -7.89 1.34 -8.76
C ARG A 86 -8.59 0.03 -9.13
N MET A 87 -8.92 -0.15 -10.41
CA MET A 87 -9.53 -1.39 -10.87
C MET A 87 -8.58 -2.58 -10.70
N VAL A 88 -7.31 -2.41 -11.06
CA VAL A 88 -6.30 -3.46 -10.89
C VAL A 88 -6.14 -3.82 -9.42
N TRP A 89 -5.99 -2.83 -8.54
CA TRP A 89 -5.81 -3.08 -7.11
C TRP A 89 -7.05 -3.73 -6.49
N SER A 90 -8.24 -3.32 -6.90
CA SER A 90 -9.50 -3.90 -6.43
C SER A 90 -9.63 -5.37 -6.82
N GLU A 91 -9.32 -5.72 -8.07
CA GLU A 91 -9.36 -7.11 -8.50
C GLU A 91 -8.30 -7.96 -7.82
N THR A 92 -7.11 -7.38 -7.60
CA THR A 92 -6.04 -8.08 -6.89
C THR A 92 -6.45 -8.38 -5.44
N ALA A 93 -7.13 -7.47 -4.79
CA ALA A 93 -7.60 -7.67 -3.41
C ALA A 93 -8.61 -8.81 -3.28
N LYS A 94 -9.29 -9.19 -4.36
CA LYS A 94 -10.26 -10.31 -4.37
C LYS A 94 -9.59 -11.68 -4.43
N ILE A 95 -8.31 -11.76 -4.75
CA ILE A 95 -7.59 -13.03 -4.80
C ILE A 95 -7.52 -13.61 -3.39
N PRO A 96 -7.94 -14.87 -3.18
CA PRO A 96 -7.86 -15.49 -1.87
C PRO A 96 -6.41 -15.55 -1.37
N TYR A 97 -6.23 -15.41 -0.07
CA TYR A 97 -4.92 -15.53 0.54
C TYR A 97 -4.29 -16.88 0.18
N SER A 98 -3.00 -16.89 -0.12
CA SER A 98 -2.21 -18.04 -0.55
C SER A 98 -2.52 -18.56 -1.96
N GLU A 99 -3.39 -17.89 -2.71
CA GLU A 99 -3.59 -18.19 -4.13
C GLU A 99 -2.88 -17.15 -4.98
N SER A 100 -2.70 -17.46 -6.26
CA SER A 100 -2.09 -16.54 -7.21
C SER A 100 -2.91 -16.48 -8.50
N ARG A 101 -2.76 -15.38 -9.24
CA ARG A 101 -3.40 -15.17 -10.54
C ARG A 101 -2.41 -14.53 -11.48
N SER A 102 -2.59 -14.73 -12.77
CA SER A 102 -1.73 -14.11 -13.79
C SER A 102 -2.15 -12.66 -14.06
N TYR A 103 -1.23 -11.89 -14.62
CA TYR A 103 -1.55 -10.54 -15.10
C TYR A 103 -2.69 -10.58 -16.11
N LYS A 104 -2.67 -11.60 -16.98
CA LYS A 104 -3.71 -11.80 -17.97
C LYS A 104 -5.08 -12.01 -17.33
N TYR A 105 -5.15 -12.79 -16.24
CA TYR A 105 -6.38 -12.99 -15.49
C TYR A 105 -6.95 -11.67 -15.00
N ILE A 106 -6.10 -10.84 -14.38
CA ILE A 106 -6.51 -9.53 -13.87
C ILE A 106 -6.99 -8.65 -15.04
N ALA A 107 -6.24 -8.64 -16.15
CA ALA A 107 -6.60 -7.87 -17.33
C ALA A 107 -7.99 -8.28 -17.87
N GLN A 108 -8.28 -9.57 -17.92
CA GLN A 108 -9.59 -10.06 -18.37
C GLN A 108 -10.70 -9.61 -17.41
N LYS A 109 -10.46 -9.67 -16.10
CA LYS A 109 -11.47 -9.30 -15.10
C LYS A 109 -11.85 -7.83 -15.18
N ILE A 110 -10.91 -6.96 -15.53
CA ILE A 110 -11.20 -5.53 -15.66
C ILE A 110 -11.69 -5.17 -17.08
N GLY A 111 -11.90 -6.17 -17.93
CA GLY A 111 -12.49 -5.97 -19.26
C GLY A 111 -11.50 -5.57 -20.34
N ASN A 112 -10.20 -5.76 -20.15
CA ASN A 112 -9.19 -5.39 -21.15
C ASN A 112 -8.08 -6.44 -21.21
N ARG A 113 -8.37 -7.52 -21.96
CA ARG A 113 -7.48 -8.67 -22.04
C ARG A 113 -6.09 -8.38 -22.63
N ASN A 114 -5.93 -7.24 -23.30
CA ASN A 114 -4.64 -6.88 -23.91
C ASN A 114 -3.79 -5.98 -23.02
N SER A 115 -4.18 -5.78 -21.75
CA SER A 115 -3.53 -4.84 -20.85
C SER A 115 -2.63 -5.49 -19.80
N SER A 116 -2.13 -6.71 -20.03
CA SER A 116 -1.30 -7.43 -19.06
C SER A 116 -0.09 -6.62 -18.60
N ARG A 117 0.59 -5.94 -19.53
CA ARG A 117 1.75 -5.11 -19.20
C ARG A 117 1.35 -3.92 -18.33
N ALA A 118 0.23 -3.28 -18.66
CA ALA A 118 -0.28 -2.16 -17.86
C ALA A 118 -0.70 -2.62 -16.47
N VAL A 119 -1.25 -3.84 -16.35
CA VAL A 119 -1.59 -4.43 -15.05
C VAL A 119 -0.31 -4.57 -14.20
N GLY A 120 0.76 -5.11 -14.77
CA GLY A 120 2.04 -5.23 -14.07
C GLY A 120 2.58 -3.89 -13.59
N THR A 121 2.48 -2.86 -14.43
CA THR A 121 2.90 -1.50 -14.07
C THR A 121 2.06 -0.95 -12.92
N ALA A 122 0.73 -1.12 -12.97
CA ALA A 122 -0.17 -0.66 -11.92
C ALA A 122 0.12 -1.36 -10.58
N LEU A 123 0.41 -2.67 -10.61
CA LEU A 123 0.75 -3.41 -9.40
C LEU A 123 2.05 -2.91 -8.77
N GLY A 124 3.02 -2.53 -9.59
CA GLY A 124 4.28 -1.95 -9.10
C GLY A 124 4.11 -0.60 -8.43
N LYS A 125 3.01 0.11 -8.71
CA LYS A 125 2.70 1.40 -8.11
C LYS A 125 1.71 1.32 -6.96
N ASN A 126 1.44 0.12 -6.45
CA ASN A 126 0.50 -0.05 -5.35
C ASN A 126 0.96 0.75 -4.13
N LEU A 127 0.09 1.65 -3.66
CA LEU A 127 0.38 2.53 -2.53
C LEU A 127 0.23 1.82 -1.18
N PHE A 128 -0.47 0.68 -1.16
CA PHE A 128 -0.81 -0.06 0.06
C PHE A 128 -0.43 -1.54 -0.09
N PRO A 129 0.87 -1.83 -0.15
CA PRO A 129 1.32 -3.18 -0.51
C PRO A 129 1.04 -4.27 0.51
N LEU A 130 0.56 -3.93 1.71
CA LEU A 130 0.19 -4.92 2.72
C LEU A 130 -0.96 -5.82 2.27
N ASP A 131 -1.90 -5.28 1.48
CA ASP A 131 -3.03 -6.05 0.94
C ASP A 131 -2.68 -6.81 -0.33
N ARG A 132 -1.43 -6.78 -0.72
CA ARG A 132 -1.00 -7.35 -1.98
C ARG A 132 -1.09 -8.87 -1.97
N LYS A 133 -1.79 -9.41 -2.97
CA LYS A 133 -1.85 -10.85 -3.24
C LYS A 133 -0.85 -11.20 -4.35
N SER A 134 -0.60 -12.49 -4.55
CA SER A 134 0.32 -12.94 -5.58
C SER A 134 -0.29 -12.78 -6.97
N VAL A 135 0.40 -12.04 -7.82
CA VAL A 135 0.04 -11.91 -9.24
C VAL A 135 1.29 -12.19 -10.07
N VAL A 136 1.17 -13.09 -11.02
CA VAL A 136 2.28 -13.52 -11.85
C VAL A 136 1.99 -13.39 -13.34
#